data_801c48c5a95649b2e0ed91bec33d0243
#
_entry.id   801c48c5a95649b2e0ed91bec33d0243
#
_cell.length_a   1.000
_cell.length_b   1.000
_cell.length_c   1.000
_cell.angle_alpha   90.00
_cell.angle_beta   90.00
_cell.angle_gamma   90.00
#
_symmetry.space_group_name_H-M   'P 1'
#
loop_
_entity.id
_entity.type
_entity.pdbx_description
1 polymer ?
#
loop_
_entity_poly.entity_id
_entity_poly.type
_entity_poly.pdbx_seq_one_letter_code
_entity_poly.pdbx_strand_id
1 'polypeptide(L)'
;MAKDIEGAAEQTAAVAEVDKFADKLGPFVLAAQKTRMAMIFTDAKVDGNPIVFANEAFHKLTGFDEAEVLGTDFYELIARGVGSESVTEIKTAFAGTADSDPEISFKRDDGTVFCAALFISPVTDDDGVVIQHFLSLVDHTSDREKQAHCEMLIDELNHRVKNTLATVQSITRQALRGATDLAVIRETIESRIFALSRSHDLLSHQNWEGANLRDVFDAALEPFRAADSLAARFRIAGPDVRLPPKATLALGIAFHELATNAVKYGALSNDAGIVAADWSINAATGGDQLNIRWHESGGPPVTPPDHKGFGSQVLERGLSHELGGTVRLEYRREGVACLIDLPAEGIAVE
;
A
#
# COMPACT_ATOMS: atom_id res chain seq x y z
N MET A 1 36.06 -36.07 24.43
CA MET A 1 35.86 -37.14 25.44
C MET A 1 35.74 -36.61 26.89
N ALA A 2 36.68 -35.86 27.48
CA ALA A 2 36.51 -35.35 28.83
C ALA A 2 35.40 -34.25 28.92
N LYS A 3 35.32 -33.33 27.96
CA LYS A 3 34.27 -32.31 27.89
C LYS A 3 32.84 -32.87 27.64
N ASP A 4 32.74 -33.98 26.92
CA ASP A 4 31.44 -34.60 26.64
C ASP A 4 30.90 -35.36 27.86
N ILE A 5 31.77 -35.79 28.74
CA ILE A 5 31.39 -36.47 30.00
C ILE A 5 31.00 -35.48 31.11
N GLU A 6 31.67 -34.32 31.17
CA GLU A 6 31.30 -33.22 32.05
C GLU A 6 29.95 -32.63 31.72
N GLY A 7 29.67 -32.35 30.42
CA GLY A 7 28.39 -31.85 29.96
C GLY A 7 27.21 -32.81 30.23
N ALA A 8 27.44 -34.14 30.08
CA ALA A 8 26.44 -35.15 30.39
C ALA A 8 26.13 -35.27 31.89
N ALA A 9 27.13 -35.04 32.73
CA ALA A 9 26.94 -35.05 34.19
C ALA A 9 26.22 -33.80 34.70
N GLU A 10 26.49 -32.63 34.13
CA GLU A 10 25.80 -31.37 34.44
C GLU A 10 24.33 -31.44 33.95
N GLN A 11 24.09 -31.99 32.78
CA GLN A 11 22.75 -32.19 32.24
C GLN A 11 21.93 -33.18 33.09
N THR A 12 22.54 -34.22 33.61
CA THR A 12 21.89 -35.17 34.52
C THR A 12 21.59 -34.54 35.89
N ALA A 13 22.43 -33.64 36.37
CA ALA A 13 22.19 -32.89 37.61
C ALA A 13 21.04 -31.87 37.43
N ALA A 14 20.99 -31.16 36.31
CA ALA A 14 19.91 -30.23 35.99
C ALA A 14 18.55 -30.94 35.87
N VAL A 15 18.49 -32.11 35.23
CA VAL A 15 17.26 -32.93 35.16
C VAL A 15 16.80 -33.39 36.52
N ALA A 16 17.73 -33.80 37.43
CA ALA A 16 17.39 -34.20 38.81
C ALA A 16 16.89 -33.02 39.67
N GLU A 17 17.26 -31.80 39.32
CA GLU A 17 16.81 -30.59 39.99
C GLU A 17 15.43 -30.15 39.47
N VAL A 18 15.14 -30.36 38.18
CA VAL A 18 13.81 -30.21 37.59
C VAL A 18 12.80 -31.15 38.24
N ASP A 19 13.15 -32.41 38.46
CA ASP A 19 12.28 -33.38 39.17
C ASP A 19 11.99 -32.95 40.61
N LYS A 20 12.98 -32.40 41.34
CA LYS A 20 12.78 -31.84 42.68
C LYS A 20 11.92 -30.55 42.66
N PHE A 21 12.03 -29.76 41.61
CA PHE A 21 11.22 -28.57 41.42
C PHE A 21 9.76 -28.92 41.11
N ALA A 22 9.54 -29.93 40.25
CA ALA A 22 8.23 -30.47 39.95
C ALA A 22 7.51 -31.05 41.17
N ASP A 23 8.23 -31.78 42.02
CA ASP A 23 7.69 -32.37 43.25
C ASP A 23 7.30 -31.32 44.30
N LYS A 24 8.00 -30.20 44.38
CA LYS A 24 7.72 -29.12 45.35
C LYS A 24 6.59 -28.20 44.93
N LEU A 25 6.38 -27.96 43.66
CA LEU A 25 5.42 -26.99 43.12
C LEU A 25 4.10 -27.63 42.62
N GLY A 26 4.01 -28.95 42.50
CA GLY A 26 2.79 -29.70 42.22
C GLY A 26 1.88 -29.08 41.17
N PRO A 27 0.69 -28.59 41.56
CA PRO A 27 -0.30 -28.07 40.62
C PRO A 27 0.17 -26.86 39.79
N PHE A 28 1.15 -26.06 40.29
CA PHE A 28 1.66 -24.90 39.58
C PHE A 28 2.52 -25.28 38.38
N VAL A 29 3.34 -26.32 38.50
CA VAL A 29 4.15 -26.82 37.36
C VAL A 29 3.22 -27.32 36.24
N LEU A 30 2.17 -28.03 36.61
CA LEU A 30 1.20 -28.51 35.66
C LEU A 30 0.45 -27.36 34.96
N ALA A 31 0.10 -26.31 35.69
CA ALA A 31 -0.50 -25.11 35.13
C ALA A 31 0.46 -24.36 34.21
N ALA A 32 1.72 -24.18 34.60
CA ALA A 32 2.78 -23.56 33.81
C ALA A 32 3.03 -24.35 32.49
N GLN A 33 3.09 -25.69 32.61
CA GLN A 33 3.23 -26.55 31.41
C GLN A 33 2.08 -26.42 30.41
N LYS A 34 0.85 -26.21 30.87
CA LYS A 34 -0.35 -26.16 30.04
C LYS A 34 -0.75 -24.75 29.61
N THR A 35 -0.05 -23.72 30.08
CA THR A 35 -0.30 -22.36 29.59
C THR A 35 0.11 -22.19 28.13
N ARG A 36 -0.57 -21.29 27.43
CA ARG A 36 -0.27 -20.98 26.03
C ARG A 36 0.88 -19.99 25.85
N MET A 37 1.31 -19.34 26.93
CA MET A 37 2.44 -18.42 26.95
C MET A 37 3.74 -19.23 27.01
N ALA A 38 4.64 -18.99 26.07
CA ALA A 38 5.96 -19.60 26.09
C ALA A 38 6.75 -19.07 27.29
N MET A 39 7.20 -19.96 28.18
CA MET A 39 7.90 -19.57 29.40
C MET A 39 9.01 -20.56 29.78
N ILE A 40 10.04 -19.99 30.40
CA ILE A 40 11.16 -20.73 30.96
C ILE A 40 11.49 -20.17 32.35
N PHE A 41 12.16 -21.01 33.16
CA PHE A 41 12.83 -20.59 34.39
C PHE A 41 14.32 -20.91 34.29
N THR A 42 15.16 -20.02 34.82
CA THR A 42 16.62 -20.22 34.91
C THR A 42 17.07 -20.25 36.35
N ASP A 43 18.19 -20.92 36.63
CA ASP A 43 18.84 -20.87 37.95
C ASP A 43 19.82 -19.69 38.02
N ALA A 44 19.47 -18.67 38.80
CA ALA A 44 20.33 -17.48 38.99
C ALA A 44 21.54 -17.72 39.88
N LYS A 45 21.62 -18.87 40.56
CA LYS A 45 22.72 -19.20 41.47
C LYS A 45 23.92 -19.81 40.73
N VAL A 46 23.68 -20.25 39.50
CA VAL A 46 24.69 -20.88 38.66
C VAL A 46 25.11 -19.87 37.56
N ASP A 47 26.40 -19.80 37.32
CA ASP A 47 26.94 -18.94 36.25
C ASP A 47 26.38 -19.37 34.90
N GLY A 48 25.98 -18.39 34.05
CA GLY A 48 25.33 -18.63 32.77
C GLY A 48 23.80 -18.77 32.86
N ASN A 49 23.18 -18.74 34.05
CA ASN A 49 21.72 -18.87 34.23
C ASN A 49 21.13 -20.07 33.47
N PRO A 50 21.53 -21.32 33.74
CA PRO A 50 21.06 -22.47 33.02
C PRO A 50 19.53 -22.61 33.15
N ILE A 51 18.91 -23.05 32.06
CA ILE A 51 17.45 -23.25 32.00
C ILE A 51 17.08 -24.49 32.79
N VAL A 52 16.26 -24.33 33.83
CA VAL A 52 15.79 -25.41 34.70
C VAL A 52 14.37 -25.88 34.37
N PHE A 53 13.63 -25.08 33.60
CA PHE A 53 12.28 -25.43 33.17
C PHE A 53 11.95 -24.71 31.84
N ALA A 54 11.30 -25.41 30.94
CA ALA A 54 10.66 -24.86 29.76
C ALA A 54 9.30 -25.53 29.58
N ASN A 55 8.28 -24.79 29.18
CA ASN A 55 6.96 -25.34 28.98
C ASN A 55 6.72 -25.76 27.51
N GLU A 56 5.66 -26.53 27.31
CA GLU A 56 5.27 -27.02 25.97
C GLU A 56 5.10 -25.89 24.95
N ALA A 57 4.61 -24.71 25.38
CA ALA A 57 4.44 -23.54 24.52
C ALA A 57 5.79 -22.95 24.07
N PHE A 58 6.82 -22.98 24.91
CA PHE A 58 8.17 -22.55 24.54
C PHE A 58 8.77 -23.47 23.45
N HIS A 59 8.68 -24.78 23.63
CA HIS A 59 9.15 -25.75 22.63
C HIS A 59 8.44 -25.60 21.29
N LYS A 60 7.11 -25.42 21.32
CA LYS A 60 6.32 -25.18 20.11
C LYS A 60 6.66 -23.85 19.43
N LEU A 61 6.95 -22.80 20.19
CA LEU A 61 7.27 -21.50 19.65
C LEU A 61 8.66 -21.47 19.01
N THR A 62 9.65 -22.04 19.68
CA THR A 62 11.07 -21.98 19.26
C THR A 62 11.51 -23.12 18.36
N GLY A 63 10.83 -24.27 18.42
CA GLY A 63 11.19 -25.49 17.73
C GLY A 63 12.26 -26.31 18.44
N PHE A 64 12.88 -25.83 19.51
CA PHE A 64 13.92 -26.55 20.23
C PHE A 64 13.34 -27.70 21.05
N ASP A 65 14.05 -28.83 21.05
CA ASP A 65 13.71 -29.98 21.87
C ASP A 65 14.07 -29.77 23.34
N GLU A 66 13.38 -30.48 24.26
CA GLU A 66 13.58 -30.37 25.71
C GLU A 66 15.04 -30.69 26.09
N ALA A 67 15.64 -31.71 25.45
CA ALA A 67 17.03 -32.10 25.68
C ALA A 67 18.06 -31.06 25.27
N GLU A 68 17.71 -30.16 24.34
CA GLU A 68 18.57 -29.06 23.89
C GLU A 68 18.46 -27.83 24.79
N VAL A 69 17.34 -27.69 25.49
CA VAL A 69 16.99 -26.50 26.29
C VAL A 69 17.39 -26.66 27.73
N LEU A 70 17.03 -27.79 28.38
CA LEU A 70 17.28 -27.99 29.81
C LEU A 70 18.78 -28.11 30.11
N GLY A 71 19.21 -27.35 31.12
CA GLY A 71 20.61 -27.29 31.53
C GLY A 71 21.51 -26.44 30.64
N THR A 72 21.01 -25.91 29.51
CA THR A 72 21.77 -25.03 28.62
C THR A 72 21.81 -23.61 29.21
N ASP A 73 22.99 -22.94 29.07
CA ASP A 73 23.15 -21.54 29.38
C ASP A 73 22.11 -20.71 28.57
N PHE A 74 21.32 -19.92 29.26
CA PHE A 74 20.27 -19.13 28.62
C PHE A 74 20.83 -18.19 27.52
N TYR A 75 21.99 -17.56 27.80
CA TYR A 75 22.59 -16.65 26.81
C TYR A 75 23.14 -17.38 25.61
N GLU A 76 23.63 -18.62 25.80
CA GLU A 76 24.08 -19.46 24.68
C GLU A 76 22.90 -19.88 23.78
N LEU A 77 21.79 -20.31 24.41
CA LEU A 77 20.56 -20.67 23.67
C LEU A 77 20.03 -19.49 22.87
N ILE A 78 19.91 -18.32 23.52
CA ILE A 78 19.42 -17.10 22.87
C ILE A 78 20.35 -16.65 21.75
N ALA A 79 21.67 -16.73 21.94
CA ALA A 79 22.65 -16.35 20.91
C ALA A 79 22.57 -17.19 19.63
N ARG A 80 21.98 -18.39 19.69
CA ARG A 80 21.71 -19.21 18.50
C ARG A 80 20.59 -18.61 17.63
N GLY A 81 19.62 -17.91 18.26
CA GLY A 81 18.43 -17.41 17.62
C GLY A 81 18.40 -15.91 17.36
N VAL A 82 19.21 -15.09 18.03
CA VAL A 82 19.17 -13.62 17.93
C VAL A 82 20.50 -13.00 17.54
N GLY A 83 20.48 -11.77 17.02
CA GLY A 83 21.68 -10.99 16.72
C GLY A 83 22.41 -10.51 17.99
N SER A 84 23.67 -10.14 17.83
CA SER A 84 24.55 -9.71 18.95
C SER A 84 24.03 -8.48 19.70
N GLU A 85 23.33 -7.57 19.05
CA GLU A 85 22.72 -6.39 19.70
C GLU A 85 21.63 -6.83 20.68
N SER A 86 20.72 -7.70 20.26
CA SER A 86 19.65 -8.23 21.11
C SER A 86 20.18 -9.00 22.30
N VAL A 87 21.30 -9.73 22.18
CA VAL A 87 21.96 -10.39 23.33
C VAL A 87 22.39 -9.36 24.38
N THR A 88 22.88 -8.20 23.96
CA THR A 88 23.27 -7.13 24.90
C THR A 88 22.08 -6.51 25.61
N GLU A 89 20.98 -6.27 24.90
CA GLU A 89 19.72 -5.79 25.49
C GLU A 89 19.15 -6.77 26.52
N ILE A 90 19.16 -8.06 26.19
CA ILE A 90 18.72 -9.13 27.10
C ILE A 90 19.58 -9.16 28.36
N LYS A 91 20.91 -9.05 28.24
CA LYS A 91 21.80 -8.99 29.45
C LYS A 91 21.50 -7.78 30.30
N THR A 92 21.19 -6.65 29.70
CA THR A 92 20.80 -5.43 30.45
C THR A 92 19.47 -5.63 31.17
N ALA A 93 18.51 -6.31 30.55
CA ALA A 93 17.22 -6.64 31.14
C ALA A 93 17.38 -7.62 32.34
N PHE A 94 18.25 -8.64 32.21
CA PHE A 94 18.58 -9.52 33.32
C PHE A 94 19.22 -8.79 34.53
N ALA A 95 20.02 -7.76 34.26
CA ALA A 95 20.60 -6.94 35.31
C ALA A 95 19.59 -6.00 35.99
N GLY A 96 18.33 -5.97 35.53
CA GLY A 96 17.26 -5.10 36.06
C GLY A 96 17.50 -3.60 35.77
N THR A 97 18.32 -3.28 34.77
CA THR A 97 18.70 -1.91 34.40
C THR A 97 18.10 -1.47 33.07
N ALA A 98 17.28 -2.32 32.43
CA ALA A 98 16.58 -1.98 31.19
C ALA A 98 15.35 -1.10 31.50
N ASP A 99 15.15 -0.08 30.67
CA ASP A 99 13.96 0.81 30.73
C ASP A 99 12.69 0.15 30.18
N SER A 100 12.82 -0.93 29.42
CA SER A 100 11.71 -1.67 28.79
C SER A 100 12.10 -3.13 28.53
N ASP A 101 11.08 -3.97 28.35
CA ASP A 101 11.26 -5.35 27.94
C ASP A 101 11.81 -5.40 26.50
N PRO A 102 12.86 -6.19 26.23
CA PRO A 102 13.47 -6.25 24.90
C PRO A 102 12.55 -6.92 23.89
N GLU A 103 12.44 -6.30 22.72
CA GLU A 103 11.87 -6.95 21.52
C GLU A 103 12.98 -7.59 20.71
N ILE A 104 12.88 -8.88 20.46
CA ILE A 104 13.91 -9.66 19.79
C ILE A 104 13.37 -10.32 18.51
N SER A 105 14.21 -10.36 17.49
CA SER A 105 14.00 -11.24 16.32
C SER A 105 14.64 -12.57 16.62
N PHE A 106 13.84 -13.60 16.84
CA PHE A 106 14.29 -14.92 17.21
C PHE A 106 14.18 -15.89 16.02
N LYS A 107 15.24 -16.67 15.78
CA LYS A 107 15.27 -17.69 14.73
C LYS A 107 14.95 -19.05 15.38
N ARG A 108 13.90 -19.71 14.86
CA ARG A 108 13.52 -21.07 15.28
C ARG A 108 14.55 -22.09 14.77
N ASP A 109 14.46 -23.32 15.28
CA ASP A 109 15.29 -24.42 14.84
C ASP A 109 15.15 -24.72 13.34
N ASP A 110 13.94 -24.60 12.77
CA ASP A 110 13.67 -24.74 11.34
C ASP A 110 14.20 -23.60 10.46
N GLY A 111 14.81 -22.59 11.06
CA GLY A 111 15.36 -21.40 10.39
C GLY A 111 14.37 -20.29 10.16
N THR A 112 13.09 -20.43 10.46
CA THR A 112 12.12 -19.34 10.39
C THR A 112 12.37 -18.30 11.47
N VAL A 113 12.03 -17.04 11.21
CA VAL A 113 12.24 -15.92 12.14
C VAL A 113 10.90 -15.41 12.63
N PHE A 114 10.80 -15.12 13.93
CA PHE A 114 9.65 -14.45 14.54
C PHE A 114 10.10 -13.29 15.44
N CYS A 115 9.23 -12.29 15.60
CA CYS A 115 9.43 -11.18 16.51
C CYS A 115 8.78 -11.50 17.86
N ALA A 116 9.55 -11.45 18.95
CA ALA A 116 9.03 -11.69 20.29
C ALA A 116 9.34 -10.54 21.24
N ALA A 117 8.37 -10.20 22.10
CA ALA A 117 8.66 -9.48 23.33
C ALA A 117 9.11 -10.48 24.39
N LEU A 118 10.22 -10.18 25.03
CA LEU A 118 10.81 -11.00 26.08
C LEU A 118 10.64 -10.31 27.43
N PHE A 119 9.80 -10.88 28.29
CA PHE A 119 9.59 -10.40 29.65
C PHE A 119 10.50 -11.18 30.62
N ILE A 120 11.28 -10.47 31.40
CA ILE A 120 12.22 -11.05 32.35
C ILE A 120 11.88 -10.53 33.75
N SER A 121 11.65 -11.45 34.68
CA SER A 121 11.32 -11.12 36.08
C SER A 121 12.20 -11.94 37.05
N PRO A 122 12.93 -11.28 37.97
CA PRO A 122 13.66 -11.99 38.97
C PRO A 122 12.72 -12.62 40.01
N VAL A 123 13.02 -13.84 40.43
CA VAL A 123 12.37 -14.53 41.55
C VAL A 123 13.33 -14.51 42.70
N THR A 124 12.93 -13.89 43.83
CA THR A 124 13.76 -13.74 45.02
C THR A 124 13.32 -14.68 46.15
N ASP A 125 14.27 -15.03 47.04
CA ASP A 125 13.95 -15.68 48.28
C ASP A 125 13.47 -14.68 49.38
N ASP A 126 13.24 -15.17 50.59
CA ASP A 126 12.75 -14.38 51.72
C ASP A 126 13.77 -13.29 52.15
N ASP A 127 15.05 -13.46 51.83
CA ASP A 127 16.13 -12.52 52.10
C ASP A 127 16.34 -11.49 50.99
N GLY A 128 15.54 -11.56 49.89
CA GLY A 128 15.61 -10.68 48.73
C GLY A 128 16.72 -11.04 47.74
N VAL A 129 17.32 -12.20 47.85
CA VAL A 129 18.36 -12.68 46.93
C VAL A 129 17.68 -13.32 45.70
N VAL A 130 18.10 -12.94 44.50
CA VAL A 130 17.60 -13.55 43.25
C VAL A 130 18.06 -15.01 43.20
N ILE A 131 17.09 -15.90 43.13
CA ILE A 131 17.32 -17.36 43.06
C ILE A 131 17.04 -17.94 41.70
N GLN A 132 16.14 -17.32 40.94
CA GLN A 132 15.74 -17.73 39.59
C GLN A 132 15.33 -16.49 38.77
N HIS A 133 15.31 -16.64 37.47
CA HIS A 133 14.58 -15.71 36.58
C HIS A 133 13.42 -16.43 35.90
N PHE A 134 12.28 -15.79 35.94
CA PHE A 134 11.13 -16.14 35.11
C PHE A 134 11.21 -15.35 33.81
N LEU A 135 11.10 -16.05 32.69
CA LEU A 135 11.07 -15.41 31.35
C LEU A 135 9.83 -15.88 30.59
N SER A 136 9.19 -14.96 29.92
CA SER A 136 8.13 -15.30 28.97
C SER A 136 8.35 -14.63 27.62
N LEU A 137 8.04 -15.37 26.56
CA LEU A 137 8.12 -14.88 25.18
C LEU A 137 6.71 -14.79 24.60
N VAL A 138 6.42 -13.64 24.01
CA VAL A 138 5.15 -13.40 23.31
C VAL A 138 5.45 -13.12 21.85
N ASP A 139 4.95 -13.98 20.96
CA ASP A 139 5.11 -13.80 19.50
C ASP A 139 4.22 -12.64 19.02
N HIS A 140 4.85 -11.58 18.55
CA HIS A 140 4.22 -10.39 17.98
C HIS A 140 4.35 -10.30 16.46
N THR A 141 4.82 -11.35 15.80
CA THR A 141 5.08 -11.34 14.34
C THR A 141 3.84 -10.91 13.56
N SER A 142 2.69 -11.53 13.83
CA SER A 142 1.44 -11.19 13.14
C SER A 142 1.00 -9.73 13.37
N ASP A 143 1.23 -9.19 14.55
CA ASP A 143 0.83 -7.82 14.85
C ASP A 143 1.78 -6.81 14.21
N ARG A 144 3.09 -7.10 14.17
CA ARG A 144 4.08 -6.33 13.43
C ARG A 144 3.82 -6.33 11.92
N GLU A 145 3.49 -7.48 11.36
CA GLU A 145 3.13 -7.59 9.93
C GLU A 145 1.89 -6.76 9.60
N LYS A 146 0.84 -6.84 10.43
CA LYS A 146 -0.37 -6.02 10.28
C LYS A 146 -0.07 -4.52 10.40
N GLN A 147 0.76 -4.14 11.37
CA GLN A 147 1.16 -2.74 11.56
C GLN A 147 1.94 -2.23 10.37
N ALA A 148 2.95 -2.96 9.89
CA ALA A 148 3.74 -2.59 8.72
C ALA A 148 2.86 -2.49 7.44
N HIS A 149 1.90 -3.41 7.28
CA HIS A 149 0.93 -3.34 6.19
C HIS A 149 0.03 -2.10 6.30
N CYS A 150 -0.45 -1.78 7.49
CA CYS A 150 -1.26 -0.58 7.74
C CYS A 150 -0.48 0.71 7.44
N GLU A 151 0.78 0.79 7.88
CA GLU A 151 1.66 1.92 7.58
C GLU A 151 1.88 2.10 6.08
N MET A 152 2.10 1.01 5.35
CA MET A 152 2.23 1.04 3.88
C MET A 152 0.94 1.58 3.22
N LEU A 153 -0.23 1.13 3.66
CA LEU A 153 -1.51 1.62 3.14
C LEU A 153 -1.74 3.11 3.43
N ILE A 154 -1.35 3.57 4.63
CA ILE A 154 -1.43 4.99 5.01
C ILE A 154 -0.51 5.83 4.13
N ASP A 155 0.71 5.39 3.87
CA ASP A 155 1.66 6.08 3.00
C ASP A 155 1.16 6.15 1.56
N GLU A 156 0.61 5.06 1.04
CA GLU A 156 0.00 5.06 -0.29
C GLU A 156 -1.20 6.02 -0.37
N LEU A 157 -2.07 6.01 0.65
CA LEU A 157 -3.19 6.95 0.74
C LEU A 157 -2.71 8.41 0.76
N ASN A 158 -1.70 8.72 1.56
CA ASN A 158 -1.10 10.05 1.63
C ASN A 158 -0.53 10.50 0.28
N HIS A 159 0.12 9.61 -0.45
CA HIS A 159 0.61 9.88 -1.80
C HIS A 159 -0.53 10.20 -2.76
N ARG A 160 -1.63 9.44 -2.71
CA ARG A 160 -2.82 9.68 -3.55
C ARG A 160 -3.49 11.02 -3.23
N VAL A 161 -3.66 11.35 -1.95
CA VAL A 161 -4.21 12.64 -1.51
C VAL A 161 -3.34 13.80 -2.02
N LYS A 162 -2.01 13.71 -1.88
CA LYS A 162 -1.09 14.73 -2.39
C LYS A 162 -1.22 14.91 -3.91
N ASN A 163 -1.33 13.84 -4.67
CA ASN A 163 -1.50 13.89 -6.12
C ASN A 163 -2.83 14.54 -6.51
N THR A 164 -3.93 14.19 -5.84
CA THR A 164 -5.24 14.80 -6.07
C THR A 164 -5.22 16.29 -5.77
N LEU A 165 -4.62 16.70 -4.64
CA LEU A 165 -4.47 18.11 -4.28
C LEU A 165 -3.59 18.89 -5.29
N ALA A 166 -2.53 18.28 -5.81
CA ALA A 166 -1.69 18.87 -6.85
C ALA A 166 -2.50 19.11 -8.15
N THR A 167 -3.35 18.16 -8.53
CA THR A 167 -4.25 18.31 -9.67
C THR A 167 -5.26 19.44 -9.45
N VAL A 168 -5.89 19.53 -8.26
CA VAL A 168 -6.80 20.62 -7.91
C VAL A 168 -6.09 21.97 -7.96
N GLN A 169 -4.87 22.07 -7.41
CA GLN A 169 -4.05 23.30 -7.49
C GLN A 169 -3.72 23.65 -8.94
N SER A 170 -3.43 22.68 -9.79
CA SER A 170 -3.18 22.90 -11.21
C SER A 170 -4.42 23.44 -11.91
N ILE A 171 -5.59 22.85 -11.69
CA ILE A 171 -6.88 23.30 -12.21
C ILE A 171 -7.14 24.75 -11.80
N THR A 172 -7.03 25.06 -10.52
CA THR A 172 -7.26 26.42 -9.99
C THR A 172 -6.29 27.44 -10.58
N ARG A 173 -4.98 27.13 -10.58
CA ARG A 173 -3.95 28.01 -11.13
C ARG A 173 -4.15 28.27 -12.61
N GLN A 174 -4.57 27.27 -13.32
CA GLN A 174 -4.85 27.38 -14.74
C GLN A 174 -6.10 28.22 -15.00
N ALA A 175 -7.20 28.03 -14.27
CA ALA A 175 -8.42 28.82 -14.40
C ALA A 175 -8.18 30.32 -14.15
N LEU A 176 -7.34 30.64 -13.17
CA LEU A 176 -6.97 32.02 -12.84
C LEU A 176 -6.09 32.72 -13.89
N ARG A 177 -5.36 31.98 -14.72
CA ARG A 177 -4.50 32.57 -15.77
C ARG A 177 -5.23 32.88 -17.09
N GLY A 178 -6.38 32.27 -17.32
CA GLY A 178 -7.04 32.27 -18.62
C GLY A 178 -8.22 33.20 -18.75
N ALA A 179 -8.78 33.72 -17.66
CA ALA A 179 -9.99 34.55 -17.70
C ALA A 179 -9.92 35.72 -16.77
N THR A 180 -10.55 36.82 -17.17
CA THR A 180 -10.71 38.05 -16.36
C THR A 180 -12.08 38.14 -15.70
N ASP A 181 -13.07 37.39 -16.17
CA ASP A 181 -14.41 37.34 -15.60
C ASP A 181 -14.47 36.26 -14.49
N LEU A 182 -14.87 36.68 -13.29
CA LEU A 182 -14.97 35.85 -12.12
C LEU A 182 -16.02 34.75 -12.28
N ALA A 183 -17.10 35.01 -13.01
CA ALA A 183 -18.15 34.02 -13.28
C ALA A 183 -17.62 32.86 -14.16
N VAL A 184 -16.84 33.18 -15.19
CA VAL A 184 -16.20 32.21 -16.07
C VAL A 184 -15.15 31.39 -15.34
N ILE A 185 -14.34 32.05 -14.46
CA ILE A 185 -13.35 31.35 -13.64
C ILE A 185 -14.04 30.33 -12.73
N ARG A 186 -15.10 30.73 -12.03
CA ARG A 186 -15.87 29.85 -11.14
C ARG A 186 -16.43 28.66 -11.89
N GLU A 187 -17.16 28.88 -12.98
CA GLU A 187 -17.76 27.82 -13.79
C GLU A 187 -16.70 26.83 -14.29
N THR A 188 -15.55 27.33 -14.71
CA THR A 188 -14.44 26.51 -15.18
C THR A 188 -13.87 25.62 -14.07
N ILE A 189 -13.68 26.18 -12.87
CA ILE A 189 -13.17 25.43 -11.72
C ILE A 189 -14.19 24.36 -11.30
N GLU A 190 -15.46 24.72 -11.15
CA GLU A 190 -16.54 23.82 -10.74
C GLU A 190 -16.67 22.63 -11.72
N SER A 191 -16.71 22.92 -13.02
CA SER A 191 -16.80 21.90 -14.08
C SER A 191 -15.65 20.88 -14.04
N ARG A 192 -14.41 21.34 -13.82
CA ARG A 192 -13.23 20.48 -13.76
C ARG A 192 -13.09 19.68 -12.48
N ILE A 193 -13.43 20.30 -11.35
CA ILE A 193 -13.47 19.54 -10.08
C ILE A 193 -14.52 18.44 -10.17
N PHE A 194 -15.63 18.72 -10.83
CA PHE A 194 -16.66 17.71 -11.09
C PHE A 194 -16.17 16.57 -11.97
N ALA A 195 -15.46 16.87 -13.07
CA ALA A 195 -14.86 15.87 -13.94
C ALA A 195 -13.79 15.04 -13.20
N LEU A 196 -12.96 15.70 -12.37
CA LEU A 196 -11.97 15.03 -11.52
C LEU A 196 -12.64 14.09 -10.53
N SER A 197 -13.71 14.52 -9.85
CA SER A 197 -14.46 13.70 -8.90
C SER A 197 -15.01 12.43 -9.55
N ARG A 198 -15.61 12.52 -10.74
CA ARG A 198 -16.12 11.36 -11.46
C ARG A 198 -15.04 10.36 -11.87
N SER A 199 -13.91 10.87 -12.34
CA SER A 199 -12.77 10.00 -12.69
C SER A 199 -12.17 9.34 -11.43
N HIS A 200 -12.19 10.05 -10.30
CA HIS A 200 -11.77 9.54 -9.01
C HIS A 200 -12.73 8.45 -8.49
N ASP A 201 -14.06 8.66 -8.62
CA ASP A 201 -15.06 7.68 -8.22
C ASP A 201 -14.92 6.40 -9.06
N LEU A 202 -14.71 6.55 -10.39
CA LEU A 202 -14.46 5.42 -11.28
C LEU A 202 -13.23 4.61 -10.81
N LEU A 203 -12.12 5.26 -10.50
CA LEU A 203 -10.92 4.60 -9.99
C LEU A 203 -11.12 3.95 -8.62
N SER A 204 -11.89 4.59 -7.75
CA SER A 204 -12.21 4.05 -6.41
C SER A 204 -12.98 2.73 -6.52
N HIS A 205 -13.95 2.64 -7.43
CA HIS A 205 -14.69 1.41 -7.70
C HIS A 205 -13.83 0.30 -8.30
N GLN A 206 -12.73 0.64 -8.96
CA GLN A 206 -11.76 -0.27 -9.59
C GLN A 206 -10.50 -0.51 -8.74
N ASN A 207 -10.57 -0.29 -7.42
CA ASN A 207 -9.45 -0.44 -6.47
C ASN A 207 -8.18 0.33 -6.89
N TRP A 208 -8.31 1.40 -7.69
CA TRP A 208 -7.20 2.19 -8.21
C TRP A 208 -6.22 1.42 -9.15
N GLU A 209 -6.62 0.29 -9.65
CA GLU A 209 -5.83 -0.47 -10.64
C GLU A 209 -5.89 0.12 -12.05
N GLY A 210 -6.71 1.15 -12.24
CA GLY A 210 -7.00 1.77 -13.53
C GLY A 210 -8.46 1.60 -13.94
N ALA A 211 -8.82 2.05 -15.15
CA ALA A 211 -10.18 1.93 -15.66
C ALA A 211 -10.18 1.64 -17.17
N ASN A 212 -11.26 1.01 -17.67
CA ASN A 212 -11.45 0.84 -19.09
C ASN A 212 -11.69 2.21 -19.76
N LEU A 213 -11.07 2.45 -20.91
CA LEU A 213 -11.18 3.72 -21.63
C LEU A 213 -12.64 4.05 -21.99
N ARG A 214 -13.47 3.05 -22.25
CA ARG A 214 -14.91 3.24 -22.48
C ARG A 214 -15.59 3.80 -21.23
N ASP A 215 -15.29 3.26 -20.06
CA ASP A 215 -15.87 3.73 -18.80
C ASP A 215 -15.44 5.18 -18.49
N VAL A 216 -14.21 5.55 -18.85
CA VAL A 216 -13.73 6.93 -18.73
C VAL A 216 -14.52 7.89 -19.62
N PHE A 217 -14.78 7.49 -20.89
CA PHE A 217 -15.67 8.25 -21.76
C PHE A 217 -17.07 8.36 -21.19
N ASP A 218 -17.65 7.23 -20.74
CA ASP A 218 -19.02 7.20 -20.22
C ASP A 218 -19.17 8.07 -18.97
N ALA A 219 -18.21 8.04 -18.03
CA ALA A 219 -18.19 8.90 -16.87
C ALA A 219 -18.05 10.39 -17.22
N ALA A 220 -17.19 10.73 -18.18
CA ALA A 220 -16.97 12.11 -18.60
C ALA A 220 -18.18 12.70 -19.37
N LEU A 221 -18.90 11.87 -20.12
CA LEU A 221 -20.02 12.26 -20.97
C LEU A 221 -21.39 12.18 -20.29
N GLU A 222 -21.50 11.51 -19.13
CA GLU A 222 -22.77 11.29 -18.45
C GLU A 222 -23.56 12.58 -18.18
N PRO A 223 -22.95 13.72 -17.74
CA PRO A 223 -23.70 14.97 -17.54
C PRO A 223 -24.37 15.50 -18.81
N PHE A 224 -23.81 15.21 -19.97
CA PHE A 224 -24.30 15.66 -21.27
C PHE A 224 -25.30 14.69 -21.89
N ARG A 225 -25.41 13.46 -21.38
CA ARG A 225 -26.34 12.43 -21.84
C ARG A 225 -27.66 12.43 -21.08
N ALA A 226 -27.80 13.23 -20.03
CA ALA A 226 -28.99 13.25 -19.17
C ALA A 226 -30.29 13.60 -19.92
N ALA A 227 -30.20 14.28 -21.08
CA ALA A 227 -31.32 14.44 -22.02
C ALA A 227 -31.26 13.30 -23.04
N ASP A 228 -32.30 12.45 -23.11
CA ASP A 228 -32.41 11.31 -24.03
C ASP A 228 -32.08 11.65 -25.52
N SER A 229 -32.39 12.87 -25.94
CA SER A 229 -32.06 13.39 -27.26
C SER A 229 -30.56 13.54 -27.54
N LEU A 230 -29.74 13.77 -26.49
CA LEU A 230 -28.29 13.95 -26.63
C LEU A 230 -27.54 12.62 -26.53
N ALA A 231 -28.05 11.63 -25.84
CA ALA A 231 -27.38 10.33 -25.66
C ALA A 231 -27.10 9.64 -26.99
N ALA A 232 -28.06 9.69 -27.95
CA ALA A 232 -27.94 9.10 -29.30
C ALA A 232 -26.93 9.84 -30.20
N ARG A 233 -26.49 11.02 -29.82
CA ARG A 233 -25.59 11.88 -30.59
C ARG A 233 -24.10 11.63 -30.26
N PHE A 234 -23.81 10.82 -29.27
CA PHE A 234 -22.46 10.35 -28.97
C PHE A 234 -22.24 8.95 -29.55
N ARG A 235 -21.28 8.80 -30.41
CA ARG A 235 -20.87 7.52 -31.02
C ARG A 235 -19.48 7.16 -30.52
N ILE A 236 -19.42 6.24 -29.59
CA ILE A 236 -18.16 5.84 -28.91
C ILE A 236 -17.84 4.40 -29.29
N ALA A 237 -16.65 4.16 -29.90
CA ALA A 237 -16.24 2.84 -30.37
C ALA A 237 -14.72 2.64 -30.21
N GLY A 238 -14.32 1.42 -29.87
CA GLY A 238 -12.91 1.01 -29.77
C GLY A 238 -12.79 -0.32 -29.05
N PRO A 239 -11.62 -0.94 -29.10
CA PRO A 239 -11.32 -2.15 -28.35
C PRO A 239 -11.33 -1.89 -26.84
N ASP A 240 -11.42 -2.97 -26.04
CA ASP A 240 -11.28 -2.87 -24.60
C ASP A 240 -9.82 -2.56 -24.24
N VAL A 241 -9.63 -1.41 -23.62
CA VAL A 241 -8.31 -0.87 -23.27
C VAL A 241 -8.34 -0.39 -21.83
N ARG A 242 -7.50 -0.98 -20.98
CA ARG A 242 -7.36 -0.57 -19.57
C ARG A 242 -6.27 0.48 -19.42
N LEU A 243 -6.65 1.62 -18.86
CA LEU A 243 -5.77 2.76 -18.62
C LEU A 243 -5.23 2.74 -17.19
N PRO A 244 -3.97 3.12 -16.96
CA PRO A 244 -3.46 3.35 -15.61
C PRO A 244 -4.16 4.56 -14.95
N PRO A 245 -4.16 4.66 -13.61
CA PRO A 245 -4.90 5.69 -12.87
C PRO A 245 -4.60 7.12 -13.33
N LYS A 246 -3.34 7.42 -13.61
CA LYS A 246 -2.91 8.74 -14.08
C LYS A 246 -3.53 9.11 -15.42
N ALA A 247 -3.58 8.17 -16.36
CA ALA A 247 -4.21 8.38 -17.66
C ALA A 247 -5.73 8.50 -17.55
N THR A 248 -6.35 7.71 -16.68
CA THR A 248 -7.79 7.78 -16.37
C THR A 248 -8.21 9.18 -15.92
N LEU A 249 -7.49 9.77 -14.97
CA LEU A 249 -7.78 11.12 -14.46
C LEU A 249 -7.58 12.19 -15.54
N ALA A 250 -6.45 12.14 -16.23
CA ALA A 250 -6.11 13.14 -17.24
C ALA A 250 -7.06 13.10 -18.44
N LEU A 251 -7.38 11.90 -18.96
CA LEU A 251 -8.31 11.73 -20.07
C LEU A 251 -9.75 12.03 -19.67
N GLY A 252 -10.18 11.69 -18.45
CA GLY A 252 -11.52 12.03 -17.97
C GLY A 252 -11.77 13.55 -17.97
N ILE A 253 -10.80 14.34 -17.50
CA ILE A 253 -10.87 15.80 -17.56
C ILE A 253 -10.86 16.28 -19.03
N ALA A 254 -10.01 15.69 -19.88
CA ALA A 254 -9.91 16.07 -21.28
C ALA A 254 -11.22 15.82 -22.06
N PHE A 255 -11.84 14.66 -21.90
CA PHE A 255 -13.11 14.32 -22.56
C PHE A 255 -14.27 15.19 -22.06
N HIS A 256 -14.28 15.51 -20.76
CA HIS A 256 -15.26 16.45 -20.21
C HIS A 256 -15.11 17.86 -20.80
N GLU A 257 -13.89 18.35 -21.00
CA GLU A 257 -13.60 19.63 -21.65
C GLU A 257 -14.04 19.61 -23.13
N LEU A 258 -13.73 18.52 -23.85
CA LEU A 258 -14.17 18.37 -25.24
C LEU A 258 -15.69 18.37 -25.35
N ALA A 259 -16.38 17.62 -24.47
CA ALA A 259 -17.85 17.58 -24.43
C ALA A 259 -18.47 18.95 -24.09
N THR A 260 -17.88 19.66 -23.11
CA THR A 260 -18.31 21.01 -22.73
C THR A 260 -18.19 21.97 -23.93
N ASN A 261 -17.09 21.91 -24.68
CA ASN A 261 -16.88 22.72 -25.86
C ASN A 261 -17.84 22.36 -27.01
N ALA A 262 -18.10 21.06 -27.20
CA ALA A 262 -19.06 20.59 -28.18
C ALA A 262 -20.48 21.11 -27.91
N VAL A 263 -20.89 21.17 -26.62
CA VAL A 263 -22.20 21.70 -26.21
C VAL A 263 -22.25 23.22 -26.33
N LYS A 264 -21.20 23.92 -25.89
CA LYS A 264 -21.20 25.39 -25.86
C LYS A 264 -21.00 26.03 -27.25
N TYR A 265 -20.12 25.43 -28.06
CA TYR A 265 -19.61 26.07 -29.29
C TYR A 265 -19.60 25.15 -30.50
N GLY A 266 -19.63 23.82 -30.27
CA GLY A 266 -19.39 22.81 -31.28
C GLY A 266 -20.65 22.10 -31.77
N ALA A 267 -20.48 20.80 -32.13
CA ALA A 267 -21.51 20.00 -32.78
C ALA A 267 -22.80 19.85 -31.94
N LEU A 268 -22.73 19.87 -30.64
CA LEU A 268 -23.89 19.68 -29.76
C LEU A 268 -24.64 20.98 -29.41
N SER A 269 -24.18 22.14 -29.94
CA SER A 269 -24.86 23.43 -29.74
C SER A 269 -26.15 23.59 -30.56
N ASN A 270 -26.43 22.68 -31.52
CA ASN A 270 -27.66 22.58 -32.26
C ASN A 270 -28.25 21.17 -32.15
N ASP A 271 -29.38 20.90 -32.81
CA ASP A 271 -30.10 19.61 -32.72
C ASP A 271 -29.61 18.52 -33.70
N ALA A 272 -28.72 18.84 -34.63
CA ALA A 272 -28.32 17.95 -35.72
C ALA A 272 -26.89 17.37 -35.58
N GLY A 273 -26.03 18.04 -34.79
CA GLY A 273 -24.64 17.66 -34.71
C GLY A 273 -24.40 16.37 -33.93
N ILE A 274 -23.30 15.71 -34.24
CA ILE A 274 -22.88 14.41 -33.69
C ILE A 274 -21.44 14.51 -33.25
N VAL A 275 -21.12 13.81 -32.15
CA VAL A 275 -19.77 13.58 -31.66
C VAL A 275 -19.44 12.11 -31.86
N ALA A 276 -18.34 11.81 -32.55
CA ALA A 276 -17.78 10.47 -32.64
C ALA A 276 -16.43 10.42 -31.94
N ALA A 277 -16.22 9.39 -31.14
CA ALA A 277 -14.91 9.09 -30.57
C ALA A 277 -14.57 7.62 -30.82
N ASP A 278 -13.39 7.40 -31.32
CA ASP A 278 -12.85 6.07 -31.54
C ASP A 278 -11.38 5.98 -31.13
N TRP A 279 -10.93 4.76 -30.83
CA TRP A 279 -9.53 4.53 -30.49
C TRP A 279 -9.04 3.19 -30.99
N SER A 280 -7.71 3.11 -31.15
CA SER A 280 -7.00 1.90 -31.55
C SER A 280 -5.61 1.89 -30.93
N ILE A 281 -5.03 0.70 -30.79
CA ILE A 281 -3.62 0.53 -30.47
C ILE A 281 -2.90 0.13 -31.73
N ASN A 282 -1.83 0.87 -32.05
CA ASN A 282 -1.03 0.67 -33.25
C ASN A 282 0.44 0.53 -32.88
N ALA A 283 1.13 -0.42 -33.53
CA ALA A 283 2.56 -0.55 -33.42
C ALA A 283 3.26 0.67 -34.05
N ALA A 284 4.16 1.30 -33.31
CA ALA A 284 4.97 2.41 -33.81
C ALA A 284 6.47 2.13 -33.56
N THR A 285 7.35 2.91 -34.20
CA THR A 285 8.81 2.73 -34.19
C THR A 285 9.42 2.87 -32.77
N GLY A 286 8.65 3.35 -31.79
CA GLY A 286 9.09 3.54 -30.40
C GLY A 286 8.29 2.73 -29.36
N GLY A 287 7.53 1.72 -29.77
CA GLY A 287 6.59 0.95 -28.95
C GLY A 287 5.14 1.18 -29.36
N ASP A 288 4.24 0.37 -28.83
CA ASP A 288 2.82 0.51 -29.14
C ASP A 288 2.27 1.86 -28.68
N GLN A 289 1.34 2.41 -29.44
CA GLN A 289 0.68 3.68 -29.17
C GLN A 289 -0.83 3.53 -29.14
N LEU A 290 -1.46 4.12 -28.14
CA LEU A 290 -2.90 4.33 -28.08
C LEU A 290 -3.22 5.63 -28.83
N ASN A 291 -3.98 5.51 -29.92
CA ASN A 291 -4.46 6.63 -30.71
C ASN A 291 -5.94 6.81 -30.45
N ILE A 292 -6.32 7.97 -29.91
CA ILE A 292 -7.71 8.33 -29.62
C ILE A 292 -8.10 9.47 -30.57
N ARG A 293 -9.25 9.34 -31.21
CA ARG A 293 -9.81 10.34 -32.12
C ARG A 293 -11.16 10.81 -31.58
N TRP A 294 -11.32 12.11 -31.48
CA TRP A 294 -12.58 12.79 -31.22
C TRP A 294 -12.92 13.61 -32.47
N HIS A 295 -14.12 13.48 -32.99
CA HIS A 295 -14.56 14.18 -34.17
C HIS A 295 -15.98 14.72 -33.98
N GLU A 296 -16.14 16.00 -34.24
CA GLU A 296 -17.42 16.70 -34.24
C GLU A 296 -17.90 16.93 -35.68
N SER A 297 -19.20 16.80 -35.93
CA SER A 297 -19.81 17.02 -37.22
C SER A 297 -21.26 17.47 -37.11
N GLY A 298 -21.78 18.17 -38.13
CA GLY A 298 -23.17 18.62 -38.20
C GLY A 298 -23.51 19.79 -37.27
N GLY A 299 -22.51 20.39 -36.64
CA GLY A 299 -22.64 21.61 -35.85
C GLY A 299 -22.61 22.89 -36.69
N PRO A 300 -22.58 24.05 -36.04
CA PRO A 300 -22.36 25.32 -36.74
C PRO A 300 -20.96 25.34 -37.36
N PRO A 301 -20.74 26.16 -38.43
CA PRO A 301 -19.43 26.30 -39.06
C PRO A 301 -18.39 26.75 -38.03
N VAL A 302 -17.29 26.00 -37.87
CA VAL A 302 -16.23 26.30 -36.94
C VAL A 302 -15.25 27.29 -37.58
N THR A 303 -14.88 28.31 -36.82
CA THR A 303 -13.76 29.20 -37.15
C THR A 303 -12.65 28.99 -36.13
N PRO A 304 -11.38 28.92 -36.57
CA PRO A 304 -10.27 28.86 -35.63
C PRO A 304 -10.34 30.01 -34.63
N PRO A 305 -10.18 29.77 -33.34
CA PRO A 305 -10.21 30.83 -32.33
C PRO A 305 -8.98 31.74 -32.49
N ASP A 306 -9.16 33.06 -32.38
CA ASP A 306 -8.08 34.07 -32.46
C ASP A 306 -7.06 33.88 -31.32
N HIS A 307 -7.49 33.33 -30.20
CA HIS A 307 -6.65 32.98 -29.06
C HIS A 307 -6.92 31.53 -28.64
N LYS A 308 -5.84 30.75 -28.46
CA LYS A 308 -5.96 29.41 -27.84
C LYS A 308 -6.61 29.58 -26.47
N GLY A 309 -7.86 29.19 -26.41
CA GLY A 309 -8.63 29.17 -25.18
C GLY A 309 -8.01 28.23 -24.17
N PHE A 310 -8.49 28.35 -22.99
CA PHE A 310 -7.94 27.63 -21.85
C PHE A 310 -8.11 26.09 -21.99
N GLY A 311 -9.24 25.60 -22.52
CA GLY A 311 -9.48 24.17 -22.80
C GLY A 311 -8.43 23.57 -23.75
N SER A 312 -8.04 24.31 -24.80
CA SER A 312 -7.00 23.88 -25.74
C SER A 312 -5.63 23.74 -25.06
N GLN A 313 -5.30 24.61 -24.08
CA GLN A 313 -4.04 24.53 -23.34
C GLN A 313 -4.00 23.32 -22.40
N VAL A 314 -5.13 22.95 -21.78
CA VAL A 314 -5.24 21.74 -20.94
C VAL A 314 -5.08 20.49 -21.79
N LEU A 315 -5.75 20.45 -22.93
CA LEU A 315 -5.65 19.32 -23.84
C LEU A 315 -4.23 19.15 -24.38
N GLU A 316 -3.66 20.22 -24.98
CA GLU A 316 -2.36 20.12 -25.65
C GLU A 316 -1.19 20.04 -24.65
N ARG A 317 -1.18 20.82 -23.56
CA ARG A 317 -0.07 20.85 -22.62
C ARG A 317 -0.24 19.91 -21.44
N GLY A 318 -1.49 19.75 -20.93
CA GLY A 318 -1.79 18.89 -19.80
C GLY A 318 -1.51 17.43 -20.12
N LEU A 319 -2.16 16.91 -21.16
CA LEU A 319 -1.99 15.51 -21.56
C LEU A 319 -0.56 15.20 -22.02
N SER A 320 0.05 16.11 -22.83
CA SER A 320 1.42 15.88 -23.30
C SER A 320 2.43 15.86 -22.17
N HIS A 321 2.30 16.73 -21.18
CA HIS A 321 3.23 16.78 -20.03
C HIS A 321 3.00 15.62 -19.05
N GLU A 322 1.74 15.25 -18.83
CA GLU A 322 1.40 14.24 -17.85
C GLU A 322 1.57 12.81 -18.36
N LEU A 323 1.25 12.57 -19.64
CA LEU A 323 1.20 11.23 -20.24
C LEU A 323 2.30 10.99 -21.29
N GLY A 324 3.15 11.97 -21.56
CA GLY A 324 4.24 11.82 -22.55
C GLY A 324 3.76 11.70 -24.00
N GLY A 325 2.49 12.02 -24.26
CA GLY A 325 1.86 11.91 -25.57
C GLY A 325 1.84 13.21 -26.38
N THR A 326 1.17 13.17 -27.53
CA THR A 326 0.90 14.34 -28.35
C THR A 326 -0.59 14.55 -28.52
N VAL A 327 -1.03 15.81 -28.50
CA VAL A 327 -2.41 16.20 -28.73
C VAL A 327 -2.47 17.23 -29.82
N ARG A 328 -3.33 17.01 -30.83
CA ARG A 328 -3.55 17.93 -31.93
C ARG A 328 -5.03 18.29 -32.05
N LEU A 329 -5.34 19.59 -32.00
CA LEU A 329 -6.66 20.12 -32.23
C LEU A 329 -6.71 20.72 -33.63
N GLU A 330 -7.65 20.26 -34.45
CA GLU A 330 -7.90 20.74 -35.82
C GLU A 330 -9.29 21.38 -35.86
N TYR A 331 -9.31 22.65 -36.21
CA TYR A 331 -10.54 23.42 -36.40
C TYR A 331 -10.89 23.44 -37.90
N ARG A 332 -11.77 22.54 -38.31
CA ARG A 332 -12.26 22.44 -39.69
C ARG A 332 -13.64 23.08 -39.77
N ARG A 333 -13.99 23.64 -40.94
CA ARG A 333 -15.28 24.29 -41.10
C ARG A 333 -16.47 23.40 -40.75
N GLU A 334 -16.31 22.08 -40.95
CA GLU A 334 -17.33 21.04 -40.74
C GLU A 334 -17.42 20.60 -39.26
N GLY A 335 -16.43 20.93 -38.43
CA GLY A 335 -16.36 20.52 -37.01
C GLY A 335 -14.94 20.50 -36.49
N VAL A 336 -14.83 20.22 -35.20
CA VAL A 336 -13.54 20.09 -34.46
C VAL A 336 -13.11 18.64 -34.48
N ALA A 337 -11.81 18.40 -34.72
CA ALA A 337 -11.18 17.11 -34.50
C ALA A 337 -10.06 17.24 -33.44
N CYS A 338 -10.02 16.29 -32.50
CA CYS A 338 -8.94 16.15 -31.53
C CYS A 338 -8.32 14.77 -31.70
N LEU A 339 -6.99 14.77 -31.90
CA LEU A 339 -6.18 13.56 -32.02
C LEU A 339 -5.25 13.50 -30.82
N ILE A 340 -5.31 12.38 -30.09
CA ILE A 340 -4.50 12.14 -28.89
C ILE A 340 -3.71 10.86 -29.14
N ASP A 341 -2.39 10.97 -29.15
CA ASP A 341 -1.48 9.85 -29.32
C ASP A 341 -0.68 9.67 -28.02
N LEU A 342 -0.84 8.54 -27.36
CA LEU A 342 -0.21 8.23 -26.09
C LEU A 342 0.67 6.99 -26.21
N PRO A 343 1.85 6.94 -25.53
CA PRO A 343 2.58 5.69 -25.39
C PRO A 343 1.69 4.65 -24.69
N ALA A 344 1.68 3.42 -25.24
CA ALA A 344 0.89 2.32 -24.64
C ALA A 344 1.59 1.66 -23.43
N GLU A 345 2.64 2.28 -22.90
CA GLU A 345 3.35 1.79 -21.74
C GLU A 345 2.43 1.78 -20.51
N GLY A 346 2.21 0.61 -19.92
CA GLY A 346 1.26 0.41 -18.82
C GLY A 346 -0.22 0.38 -19.23
N ILE A 347 -0.53 0.37 -20.53
CA ILE A 347 -1.88 0.19 -21.06
C ILE A 347 -2.06 -1.29 -21.42
N ALA A 348 -3.07 -1.94 -20.83
CA ALA A 348 -3.41 -3.32 -21.16
C ALA A 348 -4.55 -3.36 -22.18
N VAL A 349 -4.45 -4.25 -23.15
CA VAL A 349 -5.56 -4.66 -24.04
C VAL A 349 -6.15 -5.92 -23.46
N GLU A 350 -7.43 -5.91 -23.11
CA GLU A 350 -8.15 -7.08 -22.62
C GLU A 350 -8.71 -7.92 -23.78
#